data_8776fd2bf467f65742ffdd6df549cc65
#
_entry.id   8776fd2bf467f65742ffdd6df549cc65
#
_cell.length_a   1.000
_cell.length_b   1.000
_cell.length_c   1.000
_cell.angle_alpha   90.00
_cell.angle_beta   90.00
_cell.angle_gamma   90.00
#
_symmetry.space_group_name_H-M   'P 1'
#
loop_
_entity.id
_entity.type
_entity.pdbx_description
1 polymer ?
#
loop_
_entity_poly.entity_id
_entity_poly.type
_entity_poly.pdbx_seq_one_letter_code
_entity_poly.pdbx_strand_id
1 'polypeptide(L)'
;TYNLGNTLEKTKETINKRYNLTITTPTVLTWINQYKEICTFARLRKQAVKQYTPKNIIRKQTLHHIQPYTFKCHKAKLNILTNENPKFNKIKNYLEKINSKEFPHHIFMYNNKNNPNQQRASQLKFSHLEIKKIEKQNQANQLAKLAINLANSNKDRHQAIQDFFLINDSATIAVEIPVYLTNWDAGYYKNQSGFNFPLSNYKTPITGHIDILQIRNGLIHILDYKPDAKNQSPIEQLTIYALALSRKLNLPLYCFKCAWFDENSYYEFFPLHAVYEKRKTKRFK
;
A
#
# COMPACT_ATOMS: atom_id res chain seq x y z
N THR A 1 -8.25 -4.12 -18.69
CA THR A 1 -7.44 -4.18 -19.94
C THR A 1 -7.06 -2.79 -20.44
N TYR A 2 -8.00 -1.85 -20.63
CA TYR A 2 -7.71 -0.49 -21.14
C TYR A 2 -6.68 0.26 -20.28
N ASN A 3 -6.85 0.26 -18.97
CA ASN A 3 -5.93 0.91 -18.03
C ASN A 3 -4.54 0.23 -17.93
N LEU A 4 -4.41 -0.98 -18.45
CA LEU A 4 -3.09 -1.62 -18.63
C LEU A 4 -2.34 -1.13 -19.89
N GLY A 5 -2.94 -0.21 -20.67
CA GLY A 5 -2.31 0.35 -21.87
C GLY A 5 -2.79 -0.24 -23.21
N ASN A 6 -3.70 -1.22 -23.20
CA ASN A 6 -4.24 -1.76 -24.45
C ASN A 6 -5.08 -0.71 -25.21
N THR A 7 -5.14 -0.81 -26.54
CA THR A 7 -6.04 0.01 -27.36
C THR A 7 -7.50 -0.27 -27.04
N LEU A 8 -8.41 0.61 -27.45
CA LEU A 8 -9.86 0.38 -27.31
C LEU A 8 -10.27 -0.90 -28.05
N GLU A 9 -9.75 -1.10 -29.26
CA GLU A 9 -10.03 -2.28 -30.07
C GLU A 9 -9.59 -3.57 -29.36
N LYS A 10 -8.35 -3.62 -28.88
CA LYS A 10 -7.85 -4.77 -28.14
C LYS A 10 -8.60 -5.01 -26.83
N THR A 11 -9.07 -3.95 -26.18
CA THR A 11 -9.91 -4.04 -24.98
C THR A 11 -11.25 -4.67 -25.31
N LYS A 12 -11.92 -4.22 -26.40
CA LYS A 12 -13.16 -4.79 -26.91
C LYS A 12 -13.01 -6.29 -27.20
N GLU A 13 -11.99 -6.67 -27.98
CA GLU A 13 -11.70 -8.07 -28.30
C GLU A 13 -11.54 -8.93 -27.04
N THR A 14 -10.78 -8.42 -26.07
CA THR A 14 -10.53 -9.15 -24.81
C THR A 14 -11.81 -9.36 -24.02
N ILE A 15 -12.68 -8.34 -23.93
CA ILE A 15 -13.95 -8.42 -23.22
C ILE A 15 -14.89 -9.39 -23.93
N ASN A 16 -15.05 -9.23 -25.26
CA ASN A 16 -15.92 -10.11 -26.05
C ASN A 16 -15.52 -11.59 -25.90
N LYS A 17 -14.21 -11.88 -26.01
CA LYS A 17 -13.71 -13.25 -25.85
C LYS A 17 -13.90 -13.79 -24.42
N ARG A 18 -13.65 -12.96 -23.40
CA ARG A 18 -13.69 -13.42 -21.99
C ARG A 18 -15.11 -13.69 -21.49
N TYR A 19 -16.05 -12.88 -21.91
CA TYR A 19 -17.43 -12.91 -21.39
C TYR A 19 -18.46 -13.36 -22.43
N ASN A 20 -18.00 -13.82 -23.60
CA ASN A 20 -18.86 -14.21 -24.72
C ASN A 20 -19.88 -13.12 -25.09
N LEU A 21 -19.39 -11.89 -25.26
CA LEU A 21 -20.20 -10.71 -25.58
C LEU A 21 -19.90 -10.22 -26.99
N THR A 22 -20.79 -9.36 -27.53
CA THR A 22 -20.65 -8.70 -28.84
C THR A 22 -20.72 -7.18 -28.71
N ILE A 23 -19.95 -6.63 -27.75
CA ILE A 23 -19.91 -5.17 -27.56
C ILE A 23 -19.04 -4.49 -28.62
N THR A 24 -19.32 -3.20 -28.83
CA THR A 24 -18.61 -2.35 -29.80
C THR A 24 -17.56 -1.47 -29.12
N THR A 25 -16.64 -0.88 -29.90
CA THR A 25 -15.64 0.07 -29.42
C THR A 25 -16.28 1.32 -28.76
N PRO A 26 -17.35 1.94 -29.32
CA PRO A 26 -18.09 3.01 -28.64
C PRO A 26 -18.63 2.60 -27.26
N THR A 27 -19.14 1.36 -27.11
CA THR A 27 -19.62 0.86 -25.82
C THR A 27 -18.50 0.83 -24.78
N VAL A 28 -17.30 0.37 -25.16
CA VAL A 28 -16.11 0.39 -24.28
C VAL A 28 -15.76 1.83 -23.87
N LEU A 29 -15.81 2.78 -24.79
CA LEU A 29 -15.54 4.19 -24.52
C LEU A 29 -16.57 4.79 -23.55
N THR A 30 -17.85 4.46 -23.72
CA THR A 30 -18.93 4.88 -22.81
C THR A 30 -18.64 4.39 -21.38
N TRP A 31 -18.28 3.11 -21.20
CA TRP A 31 -17.93 2.58 -19.89
C TRP A 31 -16.72 3.27 -19.28
N ILE A 32 -15.64 3.52 -20.05
CA ILE A 32 -14.48 4.25 -19.58
C ILE A 32 -14.87 5.63 -19.07
N ASN A 33 -15.71 6.35 -19.80
CA ASN A 33 -16.19 7.67 -19.40
C ASN A 33 -17.08 7.63 -18.16
N GLN A 34 -17.94 6.63 -18.04
CA GLN A 34 -18.82 6.43 -16.87
C GLN A 34 -18.00 6.23 -15.56
N TYR A 35 -16.90 5.47 -15.63
CA TYR A 35 -16.12 5.10 -14.45
C TYR A 35 -14.84 5.93 -14.23
N LYS A 36 -14.56 6.93 -15.08
CA LYS A 36 -13.30 7.71 -15.00
C LYS A 36 -13.06 8.44 -13.67
N GLU A 37 -14.14 8.80 -12.98
CA GLU A 37 -14.03 9.49 -11.68
C GLU A 37 -13.65 8.54 -10.54
N ILE A 38 -13.98 7.27 -10.68
CA ILE A 38 -13.60 6.21 -9.74
C ILE A 38 -12.27 5.59 -10.19
N CYS A 39 -12.16 5.24 -11.46
CA CYS A 39 -10.97 4.63 -12.07
C CYS A 39 -10.03 5.73 -12.61
N THR A 40 -9.49 6.52 -11.72
CA THR A 40 -8.76 7.78 -12.02
C THR A 40 -7.50 7.62 -12.84
N PHE A 41 -6.94 6.41 -12.97
CA PHE A 41 -5.75 6.18 -13.80
C PHE A 41 -5.95 6.55 -15.27
N ALA A 42 -7.17 6.52 -15.77
CA ALA A 42 -7.48 6.98 -17.12
C ALA A 42 -6.94 8.39 -17.43
N ARG A 43 -6.80 9.24 -16.41
CA ARG A 43 -6.24 10.60 -16.51
C ARG A 43 -4.73 10.59 -16.81
N LEU A 44 -3.99 9.64 -16.26
CA LEU A 44 -2.54 9.49 -16.44
C LEU A 44 -2.18 8.58 -17.62
N ARG A 45 -3.15 7.83 -18.12
CA ARG A 45 -2.91 6.77 -19.11
C ARG A 45 -2.18 7.26 -20.35
N LYS A 46 -2.56 8.42 -20.90
CA LYS A 46 -1.94 8.98 -22.11
C LYS A 46 -0.43 9.18 -21.95
N GLN A 47 0.02 9.60 -20.77
CA GLN A 47 1.43 9.76 -20.45
C GLN A 47 2.11 8.40 -20.22
N ALA A 48 1.45 7.50 -19.51
CA ALA A 48 1.99 6.18 -19.18
C ALA A 48 2.27 5.32 -20.42
N VAL A 49 1.35 5.29 -21.40
CA VAL A 49 1.49 4.45 -22.61
C VAL A 49 2.52 4.97 -23.62
N LYS A 50 3.04 6.19 -23.45
CA LYS A 50 4.17 6.68 -24.22
C LYS A 50 5.48 5.97 -23.87
N GLN A 51 5.61 5.51 -22.63
CA GLN A 51 6.85 4.93 -22.09
C GLN A 51 6.75 3.44 -21.83
N TYR A 52 5.54 2.92 -21.62
CA TYR A 52 5.32 1.55 -21.19
C TYR A 52 4.26 0.83 -22.02
N THR A 53 4.57 -0.41 -22.38
CA THR A 53 3.61 -1.31 -23.03
C THR A 53 2.76 -2.05 -21.99
N PRO A 54 1.62 -2.64 -22.38
CA PRO A 54 0.77 -3.43 -21.47
C PRO A 54 1.52 -4.57 -20.75
N LYS A 55 2.56 -5.12 -21.37
CA LYS A 55 3.34 -6.22 -20.80
C LYS A 55 4.33 -5.78 -19.71
N ASN A 56 4.79 -4.54 -19.75
CA ASN A 56 5.86 -4.06 -18.87
C ASN A 56 5.47 -2.90 -17.95
N ILE A 57 4.23 -2.39 -18.05
CA ILE A 57 3.73 -1.28 -17.22
C ILE A 57 3.64 -1.65 -15.73
N ILE A 58 3.32 -2.91 -15.42
CA ILE A 58 3.36 -3.46 -14.08
C ILE A 58 4.51 -4.46 -13.98
N ARG A 59 5.40 -4.23 -13.02
CA ARG A 59 6.39 -5.22 -12.60
C ARG A 59 5.77 -6.11 -11.54
N LYS A 60 5.95 -7.43 -11.68
CA LYS A 60 5.45 -8.44 -10.77
C LYS A 60 6.60 -9.34 -10.33
N GLN A 61 6.64 -9.68 -9.04
CA GLN A 61 7.57 -10.63 -8.46
C GLN A 61 6.92 -11.45 -7.36
N THR A 62 7.10 -12.75 -7.40
CA THR A 62 6.76 -13.63 -6.28
C THR A 62 7.87 -13.58 -5.25
N LEU A 63 7.51 -13.28 -4.01
CA LEU A 63 8.40 -13.27 -2.85
C LEU A 63 8.18 -14.54 -2.05
N HIS A 64 9.23 -15.34 -1.91
CA HIS A 64 9.21 -16.56 -1.11
C HIS A 64 9.55 -16.22 0.35
N HIS A 65 8.63 -15.56 1.02
CA HIS A 65 8.64 -15.33 2.46
C HIS A 65 7.93 -16.51 3.14
N ILE A 66 7.71 -16.50 4.45
CA ILE A 66 7.01 -17.61 5.17
C ILE A 66 5.77 -18.10 4.40
N GLN A 67 5.09 -17.15 3.75
CA GLN A 67 4.03 -17.41 2.77
C GLN A 67 4.43 -16.78 1.44
N PRO A 68 3.97 -17.31 0.30
CA PRO A 68 4.21 -16.66 -0.97
C PRO A 68 3.42 -15.37 -1.07
N TYR A 69 4.11 -14.26 -1.31
CA TYR A 69 3.52 -12.95 -1.59
C TYR A 69 3.79 -12.55 -3.02
N THR A 70 2.89 -11.82 -3.63
CA THR A 70 3.09 -11.30 -4.98
C THR A 70 3.22 -9.78 -4.95
N PHE A 71 4.46 -9.31 -4.80
CA PHE A 71 4.78 -7.89 -4.94
C PHE A 71 4.50 -7.42 -6.37
N LYS A 72 3.79 -6.30 -6.52
CA LYS A 72 3.52 -5.65 -7.79
C LYS A 72 3.77 -4.16 -7.69
N CYS A 73 4.39 -3.58 -8.74
CA CYS A 73 4.68 -2.15 -8.82
C CYS A 73 4.30 -1.61 -10.19
N HIS A 74 3.55 -0.51 -10.22
CA HIS A 74 3.13 0.17 -11.45
C HIS A 74 4.18 1.20 -11.87
N LYS A 75 5.08 0.83 -12.77
CA LYS A 75 6.25 1.63 -13.16
C LYS A 75 5.89 3.04 -13.65
N ALA A 76 4.87 3.16 -14.48
CA ALA A 76 4.48 4.46 -15.02
C ALA A 76 4.01 5.42 -13.93
N LYS A 77 3.14 4.98 -13.02
CA LYS A 77 2.66 5.81 -11.91
C LYS A 77 3.80 6.21 -10.99
N LEU A 78 4.66 5.24 -10.65
CA LEU A 78 5.82 5.51 -9.81
C LEU A 78 6.68 6.61 -10.43
N ASN A 79 7.02 6.53 -11.72
CA ASN A 79 7.81 7.54 -12.39
C ASN A 79 7.10 8.90 -12.46
N ILE A 80 5.81 8.93 -12.84
CA ILE A 80 5.06 10.19 -12.94
C ILE A 80 5.00 10.89 -11.59
N LEU A 81 4.59 10.17 -10.54
CA LEU A 81 4.37 10.78 -9.22
C LEU A 81 5.67 11.16 -8.50
N THR A 82 6.77 10.42 -8.76
CA THR A 82 8.08 10.80 -8.19
C THR A 82 8.73 11.95 -8.97
N ASN A 83 8.50 12.06 -10.27
CA ASN A 83 8.96 13.21 -11.05
C ASN A 83 8.22 14.50 -10.65
N GLU A 84 6.92 14.42 -10.38
CA GLU A 84 6.14 15.55 -9.87
C GLU A 84 6.56 15.97 -8.46
N ASN A 85 7.09 15.03 -7.67
CA ASN A 85 7.50 15.28 -6.30
C ASN A 85 8.80 14.54 -5.95
N PRO A 86 9.98 15.16 -6.24
CA PRO A 86 11.29 14.52 -6.11
C PRO A 86 11.64 13.98 -4.71
N LYS A 87 11.00 14.50 -3.64
CA LYS A 87 11.20 13.96 -2.28
C LYS A 87 10.86 12.47 -2.19
N PHE A 88 9.99 11.96 -3.09
CA PHE A 88 9.59 10.57 -3.13
C PHE A 88 10.47 9.67 -4.01
N ASN A 89 11.55 10.18 -4.60
CA ASN A 89 12.51 9.33 -5.36
C ASN A 89 13.08 8.19 -4.50
N LYS A 90 13.18 8.40 -3.18
CA LYS A 90 13.59 7.35 -2.25
C LYS A 90 12.64 6.14 -2.23
N ILE A 91 11.33 6.36 -2.46
CA ILE A 91 10.36 5.27 -2.61
C ILE A 91 10.69 4.44 -3.86
N LYS A 92 10.98 5.11 -4.98
CA LYS A 92 11.34 4.44 -6.22
C LYS A 92 12.55 3.53 -6.00
N ASN A 93 13.62 4.05 -5.39
CA ASN A 93 14.81 3.28 -5.09
C ASN A 93 14.51 2.08 -4.17
N TYR A 94 13.67 2.28 -3.15
CA TYR A 94 13.28 1.19 -2.24
C TYR A 94 12.52 0.08 -2.97
N LEU A 95 11.50 0.46 -3.76
CA LEU A 95 10.69 -0.51 -4.52
C LEU A 95 11.50 -1.24 -5.59
N GLU A 96 12.51 -0.58 -6.19
CA GLU A 96 13.42 -1.21 -7.15
C GLU A 96 14.34 -2.23 -6.49
N LYS A 97 14.81 -1.95 -5.27
CA LYS A 97 15.65 -2.85 -4.49
C LYS A 97 14.96 -4.16 -4.08
N ILE A 98 13.64 -4.17 -3.92
CA ILE A 98 12.89 -5.39 -3.56
C ILE A 98 13.19 -6.54 -4.54
N ASN A 99 13.52 -6.24 -5.79
CA ASN A 99 13.82 -7.24 -6.81
C ASN A 99 15.33 -7.58 -6.91
N SER A 100 16.15 -6.97 -6.09
CA SER A 100 17.60 -7.18 -6.14
C SER A 100 18.07 -8.11 -5.01
N LYS A 101 19.28 -8.63 -5.15
CA LYS A 101 19.95 -9.40 -4.09
C LYS A 101 20.30 -8.55 -2.85
N GLU A 102 20.24 -7.23 -2.97
CA GLU A 102 20.50 -6.30 -1.85
C GLU A 102 19.33 -6.20 -0.87
N PHE A 103 18.13 -6.63 -1.27
CA PHE A 103 16.99 -6.64 -0.35
C PHE A 103 17.12 -7.84 0.60
N PRO A 104 16.99 -7.65 1.92
CA PRO A 104 17.24 -8.71 2.90
C PRO A 104 16.05 -9.69 3.01
N HIS A 105 15.75 -10.42 1.92
CA HIS A 105 14.65 -11.39 1.89
C HIS A 105 14.76 -12.46 2.98
N HIS A 106 15.98 -12.81 3.40
CA HIS A 106 16.23 -13.81 4.42
C HIS A 106 15.56 -13.52 5.76
N ILE A 107 15.40 -12.23 6.13
CA ILE A 107 14.73 -11.86 7.39
C ILE A 107 13.23 -12.17 7.41
N PHE A 108 12.63 -12.42 6.26
CA PHE A 108 11.22 -12.77 6.12
C PHE A 108 10.97 -14.28 6.06
N MET A 109 12.04 -15.09 6.08
CA MET A 109 11.96 -16.56 5.91
C MET A 109 11.89 -17.33 7.23
N TYR A 110 12.14 -16.66 8.35
CA TYR A 110 12.11 -17.32 9.66
C TYR A 110 10.67 -17.67 10.04
N ASN A 111 10.47 -18.95 10.43
CA ASN A 111 9.17 -19.43 10.91
C ASN A 111 9.18 -19.42 12.44
N ASN A 112 8.08 -19.00 13.06
CA ASN A 112 7.89 -18.97 14.51
C ASN A 112 8.15 -20.34 15.19
N LYS A 113 8.01 -21.46 14.47
CA LYS A 113 8.33 -22.80 14.99
C LYS A 113 9.82 -22.98 15.29
N ASN A 114 10.70 -22.34 14.51
CA ASN A 114 12.15 -22.45 14.65
C ASN A 114 12.79 -21.24 15.33
N ASN A 115 12.05 -20.14 15.48
CA ASN A 115 12.51 -18.93 16.15
C ASN A 115 11.31 -18.19 16.79
N PRO A 116 10.98 -18.53 18.06
CA PRO A 116 9.82 -17.98 18.78
C PRO A 116 9.88 -16.46 18.99
N ASN A 117 11.05 -15.86 18.73
CA ASN A 117 11.26 -14.42 18.91
C ASN A 117 10.93 -13.56 17.68
N GLN A 118 10.57 -14.17 16.55
CA GLN A 118 10.18 -13.39 15.37
C GLN A 118 8.72 -12.96 15.49
N GLN A 119 8.47 -11.66 15.36
CA GLN A 119 7.12 -11.10 15.37
C GLN A 119 6.74 -10.49 14.02
N ARG A 120 5.49 -10.74 13.65
CA ARG A 120 4.84 -10.02 12.54
C ARG A 120 4.22 -8.73 13.07
N ALA A 121 4.25 -7.68 12.28
CA ALA A 121 3.64 -6.40 12.64
C ALA A 121 2.17 -6.53 13.03
N SER A 122 1.42 -7.45 12.40
CA SER A 122 0.01 -7.72 12.70
C SER A 122 -0.25 -8.38 14.07
N GLN A 123 0.77 -8.93 14.70
CA GLN A 123 0.68 -9.60 16.02
C GLN A 123 1.09 -8.67 17.17
N LEU A 124 1.72 -7.54 16.85
CA LEU A 124 2.18 -6.61 17.86
C LEU A 124 1.05 -5.77 18.40
N LYS A 125 1.05 -5.64 19.73
CA LYS A 125 0.22 -4.70 20.47
C LYS A 125 1.11 -3.82 21.32
N PHE A 126 0.83 -2.55 21.33
CA PHE A 126 1.48 -1.57 22.20
C PHE A 126 0.51 -0.47 22.59
N SER A 127 0.74 0.16 23.72
CA SER A 127 -0.02 1.34 24.09
C SER A 127 0.37 2.50 23.17
N HIS A 128 -0.59 3.11 22.56
CA HIS A 128 -0.44 4.31 21.77
C HIS A 128 -1.33 5.43 22.35
N LEU A 129 -1.01 6.66 22.00
CA LEU A 129 -1.87 7.78 22.36
C LEU A 129 -3.25 7.60 21.72
N GLU A 130 -4.27 8.17 22.34
CA GLU A 130 -5.60 8.18 21.76
C GLU A 130 -5.55 8.88 20.40
N ILE A 131 -5.77 8.09 19.35
CA ILE A 131 -5.68 8.56 17.98
C ILE A 131 -7.05 9.01 17.54
N LYS A 132 -7.13 10.25 17.07
CA LYS A 132 -8.31 10.72 16.37
C LYS A 132 -8.37 10.03 15.02
N LYS A 133 -9.08 8.90 14.94
CA LYS A 133 -9.43 8.28 13.67
C LYS A 133 -10.55 9.09 13.00
N ILE A 134 -10.40 9.33 11.72
CA ILE A 134 -11.39 10.04 10.92
C ILE A 134 -12.10 9.00 10.08
N GLU A 135 -13.41 8.87 10.29
CA GLU A 135 -14.30 8.07 9.45
C GLU A 135 -14.83 8.96 8.32
N LYS A 136 -14.80 8.46 7.10
CA LYS A 136 -15.34 9.18 5.94
C LYS A 136 -15.66 8.26 4.78
N GLN A 137 -16.50 8.75 3.87
CA GLN A 137 -16.65 8.14 2.55
C GLN A 137 -15.42 8.49 1.70
N ASN A 138 -14.87 7.49 1.03
CA ASN A 138 -13.65 7.64 0.25
C ASN A 138 -13.79 6.90 -1.10
N GLN A 139 -13.05 7.37 -2.10
CA GLN A 139 -12.90 6.67 -3.38
C GLN A 139 -12.46 5.20 -3.20
N ALA A 140 -11.70 4.91 -2.13
CA ALA A 140 -11.28 3.55 -1.80
C ALA A 140 -12.46 2.60 -1.61
N ASN A 141 -13.55 3.04 -0.97
CA ASN A 141 -14.77 2.22 -0.80
C ASN A 141 -15.40 1.89 -2.16
N GLN A 142 -15.47 2.87 -3.07
CA GLN A 142 -16.03 2.67 -4.41
C GLN A 142 -15.17 1.71 -5.25
N LEU A 143 -13.84 1.86 -5.18
CA LEU A 143 -12.91 0.94 -5.83
C LEU A 143 -13.02 -0.48 -5.26
N ALA A 144 -13.15 -0.61 -3.94
CA ALA A 144 -13.34 -1.91 -3.29
C ALA A 144 -14.64 -2.59 -3.73
N LYS A 145 -15.76 -1.85 -3.78
CA LYS A 145 -17.04 -2.37 -4.30
C LYS A 145 -16.92 -2.92 -5.71
N LEU A 146 -16.22 -2.20 -6.61
CA LEU A 146 -16.01 -2.67 -7.98
C LEU A 146 -15.06 -3.89 -8.03
N ALA A 147 -14.03 -3.89 -7.19
CA ALA A 147 -13.04 -4.97 -7.15
C ALA A 147 -13.63 -6.29 -6.66
N ILE A 148 -14.46 -6.25 -5.61
CA ILE A 148 -15.10 -7.43 -5.03
C ILE A 148 -15.95 -8.19 -6.05
N ASN A 149 -16.62 -7.48 -6.96
CA ASN A 149 -17.39 -8.09 -8.04
C ASN A 149 -16.51 -8.89 -9.03
N LEU A 150 -15.20 -8.71 -9.00
CA LEU A 150 -14.24 -9.45 -9.84
C LEU A 150 -13.59 -10.63 -9.11
N ALA A 151 -13.82 -10.78 -7.80
CA ALA A 151 -13.30 -11.88 -7.01
C ALA A 151 -14.13 -13.14 -7.25
N ASN A 152 -13.44 -14.27 -7.48
CA ASN A 152 -14.11 -15.56 -7.68
C ASN A 152 -14.47 -16.24 -6.34
N SER A 153 -13.79 -15.85 -5.25
CA SER A 153 -13.99 -16.39 -3.91
C SER A 153 -13.66 -15.34 -2.84
N ASN A 154 -14.07 -15.61 -1.59
CA ASN A 154 -13.70 -14.76 -0.46
C ASN A 154 -12.17 -14.70 -0.24
N LYS A 155 -11.45 -15.77 -0.56
CA LYS A 155 -9.98 -15.81 -0.45
C LYS A 155 -9.30 -14.91 -1.48
N ASP A 156 -9.93 -14.71 -2.64
CA ASP A 156 -9.37 -13.91 -3.73
C ASP A 156 -9.68 -12.41 -3.58
N ARG A 157 -10.60 -12.03 -2.67
CA ARG A 157 -11.02 -10.63 -2.50
C ARG A 157 -9.86 -9.69 -2.23
N HIS A 158 -8.96 -10.07 -1.34
CA HIS A 158 -7.79 -9.26 -0.98
C HIS A 158 -6.94 -8.97 -2.21
N GLN A 159 -6.57 -9.99 -2.95
CA GLN A 159 -5.78 -9.85 -4.16
C GLN A 159 -6.53 -9.11 -5.27
N ALA A 160 -7.84 -9.35 -5.43
CA ALA A 160 -8.65 -8.65 -6.42
C ALA A 160 -8.69 -7.13 -6.14
N ILE A 161 -8.83 -6.74 -4.88
CA ILE A 161 -8.80 -5.33 -4.46
C ILE A 161 -7.43 -4.72 -4.74
N GLN A 162 -6.35 -5.36 -4.32
CA GLN A 162 -4.99 -4.87 -4.57
C GLN A 162 -4.72 -4.68 -6.06
N ASP A 163 -5.07 -5.66 -6.89
CA ASP A 163 -4.90 -5.58 -8.35
C ASP A 163 -5.78 -4.49 -8.98
N PHE A 164 -7.00 -4.35 -8.50
CA PHE A 164 -7.92 -3.34 -9.00
C PHE A 164 -7.41 -1.93 -8.69
N PHE A 165 -6.95 -1.68 -7.47
CA PHE A 165 -6.34 -0.41 -7.08
C PHE A 165 -5.08 -0.13 -7.90
N LEU A 166 -4.19 -1.12 -8.01
CA LEU A 166 -2.94 -0.96 -8.75
C LEU A 166 -3.18 -0.61 -10.22
N ILE A 167 -4.25 -1.10 -10.84
CA ILE A 167 -4.55 -0.85 -12.25
C ILE A 167 -5.36 0.44 -12.44
N ASN A 168 -6.33 0.72 -11.57
CA ASN A 168 -7.36 1.70 -11.83
C ASN A 168 -7.24 3.01 -11.03
N ASP A 169 -6.60 3.01 -9.86
CA ASP A 169 -6.35 4.22 -9.08
C ASP A 169 -5.05 4.92 -9.53
N SER A 170 -5.12 6.24 -9.73
CA SER A 170 -3.97 7.03 -10.17
C SER A 170 -2.86 7.15 -9.14
N ALA A 171 -3.20 7.07 -7.85
CA ALA A 171 -2.27 7.25 -6.75
C ALA A 171 -1.58 5.96 -6.29
N THR A 172 -2.16 4.78 -6.56
CA THR A 172 -1.61 3.49 -6.12
C THR A 172 -0.40 3.10 -6.96
N ILE A 173 0.77 3.02 -6.32
CA ILE A 173 2.05 2.75 -6.98
C ILE A 173 2.51 1.30 -6.83
N ALA A 174 2.18 0.65 -5.71
CA ALA A 174 2.60 -0.72 -5.45
C ALA A 174 1.64 -1.44 -4.48
N VAL A 175 1.70 -2.77 -4.47
CA VAL A 175 0.97 -3.66 -3.56
C VAL A 175 1.87 -4.79 -3.06
N GLU A 176 1.55 -5.35 -1.88
CA GLU A 176 2.33 -6.41 -1.21
C GLU A 176 3.79 -6.03 -1.00
N ILE A 177 4.02 -4.84 -0.44
CA ILE A 177 5.36 -4.29 -0.25
C ILE A 177 5.95 -4.83 1.05
N PRO A 178 7.04 -5.63 1.00
CA PRO A 178 7.71 -6.10 2.21
C PRO A 178 8.37 -4.93 2.95
N VAL A 179 8.15 -4.86 4.25
CA VAL A 179 8.76 -3.87 5.15
C VAL A 179 9.27 -4.53 6.43
N TYR A 180 10.31 -3.96 7.01
CA TYR A 180 10.89 -4.46 8.25
C TYR A 180 11.43 -3.35 9.13
N LEU A 181 11.34 -3.56 10.43
CA LEU A 181 11.84 -2.68 11.47
C LEU A 181 12.86 -3.43 12.33
N THR A 182 14.09 -2.91 12.43
CA THR A 182 15.16 -3.50 13.23
C THR A 182 15.19 -2.89 14.65
N ASN A 183 15.94 -3.53 15.56
CA ASN A 183 16.18 -2.96 16.90
C ASN A 183 16.88 -1.58 16.83
N TRP A 184 17.75 -1.37 15.84
CA TRP A 184 18.38 -0.07 15.60
C TRP A 184 17.35 0.99 15.22
N ASP A 185 16.38 0.63 14.37
CA ASP A 185 15.28 1.53 13.98
C ASP A 185 14.42 1.87 15.20
N ALA A 186 14.15 0.90 16.08
CA ALA A 186 13.41 1.13 17.33
C ALA A 186 14.17 2.06 18.27
N GLY A 187 15.49 1.84 18.45
CA GLY A 187 16.37 2.71 19.23
C GLY A 187 16.36 4.16 18.71
N TYR A 188 16.35 4.33 17.40
CA TYR A 188 16.21 5.66 16.79
C TYR A 188 14.90 6.35 17.23
N TYR A 189 13.76 5.68 17.16
CA TYR A 189 12.47 6.29 17.54
C TYR A 189 12.39 6.56 19.05
N LYS A 190 12.98 5.72 19.88
CA LYS A 190 13.11 5.99 21.32
C LYS A 190 13.87 7.29 21.57
N ASN A 191 14.99 7.48 20.90
CA ASN A 191 15.86 8.64 21.12
C ASN A 191 15.29 9.93 20.49
N GLN A 192 14.66 9.84 19.32
CA GLN A 192 14.18 11.00 18.59
C GLN A 192 12.78 11.44 18.99
N SER A 193 11.86 10.53 19.25
CA SER A 193 10.46 10.83 19.56
C SER A 193 10.05 10.50 20.99
N GLY A 194 10.94 9.91 21.80
CA GLY A 194 10.60 9.39 23.12
C GLY A 194 9.67 8.16 23.06
N PHE A 195 9.43 7.63 21.88
CA PHE A 195 8.56 6.48 21.70
C PHE A 195 9.23 5.21 22.17
N ASN A 196 8.75 4.70 23.30
CA ASN A 196 9.27 3.48 23.89
C ASN A 196 8.61 2.28 23.22
N PHE A 197 9.25 1.79 22.18
CA PHE A 197 8.76 0.65 21.44
C PHE A 197 9.05 -0.65 22.19
N PRO A 198 8.12 -1.61 22.29
CA PRO A 198 8.32 -2.85 23.05
C PRO A 198 9.30 -3.84 22.37
N LEU A 199 10.25 -3.33 21.57
CA LEU A 199 11.25 -4.13 20.87
C LEU A 199 12.47 -4.50 21.71
N SER A 200 12.62 -3.99 22.92
CA SER A 200 13.80 -4.25 23.77
C SER A 200 14.08 -5.74 24.02
N ASN A 201 13.08 -6.59 23.78
CA ASN A 201 13.15 -8.03 23.99
C ASN A 201 13.30 -8.84 22.69
N TYR A 202 13.33 -8.21 21.51
CA TYR A 202 13.36 -8.95 20.25
C TYR A 202 14.73 -8.89 19.59
N LYS A 203 15.36 -10.04 19.43
CA LYS A 203 16.62 -10.21 18.70
C LYS A 203 16.44 -10.12 17.18
N THR A 204 15.22 -10.31 16.69
CA THR A 204 14.88 -10.38 15.26
C THR A 204 14.07 -9.17 14.81
N PRO A 205 14.23 -8.74 13.54
CA PRO A 205 13.42 -7.67 12.98
C PRO A 205 11.92 -7.99 12.98
N ILE A 206 11.08 -6.98 13.18
CA ILE A 206 9.64 -7.08 12.91
C ILE A 206 9.43 -6.96 11.42
N THR A 207 8.70 -7.90 10.85
CA THR A 207 8.43 -7.94 9.41
C THR A 207 6.95 -7.79 9.11
N GLY A 208 6.63 -7.37 7.88
CA GLY A 208 5.27 -7.33 7.37
C GLY A 208 5.21 -6.99 5.90
N HIS A 209 4.00 -6.95 5.36
CA HIS A 209 3.72 -6.56 3.98
C HIS A 209 2.64 -5.50 3.99
N ILE A 210 2.89 -4.40 3.28
CA ILE A 210 1.90 -3.34 3.08
C ILE A 210 1.00 -3.76 1.93
N ASP A 211 -0.31 -3.81 2.16
CA ASP A 211 -1.28 -4.21 1.15
C ASP A 211 -1.26 -3.28 -0.05
N ILE A 212 -1.42 -1.97 0.19
CA ILE A 212 -1.54 -0.95 -0.85
C ILE A 212 -0.73 0.29 -0.45
N LEU A 213 0.15 0.74 -1.34
CA LEU A 213 0.94 1.95 -1.17
C LEU A 213 0.55 2.99 -2.21
N GLN A 214 0.25 4.21 -1.74
CA GLN A 214 -0.12 5.32 -2.61
C GLN A 214 0.80 6.53 -2.38
N ILE A 215 0.96 7.36 -3.42
CA ILE A 215 1.42 8.74 -3.32
C ILE A 215 0.22 9.62 -3.66
N ARG A 216 -0.28 10.37 -2.68
CA ARG A 216 -1.49 11.20 -2.84
C ARG A 216 -1.37 12.47 -2.01
N ASN A 217 -1.68 13.62 -2.63
CA ASN A 217 -1.69 14.93 -1.96
C ASN A 217 -0.37 15.23 -1.22
N GLY A 218 0.77 14.89 -1.82
CA GLY A 218 2.08 15.14 -1.24
C GLY A 218 2.43 14.26 -0.03
N LEU A 219 1.68 13.18 0.23
CA LEU A 219 1.90 12.21 1.31
C LEU A 219 2.03 10.80 0.77
N ILE A 220 2.65 9.94 1.56
CA ILE A 220 2.67 8.49 1.37
C ILE A 220 1.50 7.93 2.16
N HIS A 221 0.57 7.26 1.47
CA HIS A 221 -0.55 6.59 2.11
C HIS A 221 -0.31 5.09 2.17
N ILE A 222 -0.43 4.53 3.37
CA ILE A 222 -0.37 3.09 3.65
C ILE A 222 -1.80 2.64 3.91
N LEU A 223 -2.35 1.79 3.03
CA LEU A 223 -3.72 1.32 3.14
C LEU A 223 -3.73 -0.19 3.37
N ASP A 224 -4.66 -0.63 4.21
CA ASP A 224 -4.88 -2.02 4.59
C ASP A 224 -6.36 -2.36 4.37
N TYR A 225 -6.65 -3.37 3.54
CA TYR A 225 -8.01 -3.84 3.36
C TYR A 225 -8.39 -4.79 4.48
N LYS A 226 -9.45 -4.47 5.19
CA LYS A 226 -9.98 -5.27 6.29
C LYS A 226 -11.46 -5.54 6.06
N PRO A 227 -11.85 -6.78 5.76
CA PRO A 227 -13.28 -7.13 5.81
C PRO A 227 -13.86 -6.71 7.15
N ASP A 228 -15.03 -6.07 7.14
CA ASP A 228 -15.64 -5.51 8.34
C ASP A 228 -14.73 -4.46 9.05
N ALA A 229 -14.27 -3.48 8.28
CA ALA A 229 -13.34 -2.44 8.75
C ALA A 229 -13.85 -1.67 9.98
N LYS A 230 -15.16 -1.59 10.16
CA LYS A 230 -15.78 -0.92 11.31
C LYS A 230 -15.40 -1.56 12.65
N ASN A 231 -15.29 -2.88 12.68
CA ASN A 231 -14.96 -3.68 13.86
C ASN A 231 -13.45 -3.99 13.97
N GLN A 232 -12.62 -3.45 13.06
CA GLN A 232 -11.18 -3.64 13.04
C GLN A 232 -10.46 -2.37 13.50
N SER A 233 -9.28 -2.53 14.11
CA SER A 233 -8.42 -1.40 14.48
C SER A 233 -6.95 -1.79 14.32
N PRO A 234 -6.42 -1.80 13.08
CA PRO A 234 -5.03 -2.18 12.80
C PRO A 234 -4.04 -1.03 13.01
N ILE A 235 -4.29 -0.16 14.00
CA ILE A 235 -3.51 1.06 14.23
C ILE A 235 -2.05 0.72 14.49
N GLU A 236 -1.77 -0.27 15.36
CA GLU A 236 -0.41 -0.66 15.71
C GLU A 236 0.33 -1.24 14.48
N GLN A 237 -0.33 -2.13 13.74
CA GLN A 237 0.21 -2.72 12.51
C GLN A 237 0.61 -1.65 11.50
N LEU A 238 -0.31 -0.73 11.20
CA LEU A 238 -0.09 0.33 10.23
C LEU A 238 0.95 1.35 10.71
N THR A 239 1.00 1.63 12.02
CA THR A 239 2.05 2.47 12.61
C THR A 239 3.41 1.85 12.42
N ILE A 240 3.57 0.55 12.66
CA ILE A 240 4.84 -0.18 12.43
C ILE A 240 5.25 -0.09 10.96
N TYR A 241 4.31 -0.26 10.03
CA TYR A 241 4.62 -0.12 8.60
C TYR A 241 5.12 1.28 8.25
N ALA A 242 4.49 2.31 8.81
CA ALA A 242 4.93 3.69 8.60
C ALA A 242 6.30 3.97 9.21
N LEU A 243 6.58 3.48 10.44
CA LEU A 243 7.88 3.57 11.08
C LEU A 243 8.97 2.89 10.23
N ALA A 244 8.71 1.65 9.80
CA ALA A 244 9.64 0.90 8.97
C ALA A 244 9.97 1.64 7.68
N LEU A 245 8.94 2.07 6.92
CA LEU A 245 9.14 2.81 5.68
C LEU A 245 9.82 4.17 5.90
N SER A 246 9.42 4.92 6.91
CA SER A 246 10.02 6.21 7.29
C SER A 246 11.54 6.08 7.47
N ARG A 247 12.00 5.04 8.17
CA ARG A 247 13.43 4.76 8.35
C ARG A 247 14.13 4.40 7.05
N LYS A 248 13.57 3.46 6.29
CA LYS A 248 14.16 3.00 5.02
C LYS A 248 14.22 4.10 3.95
N LEU A 249 13.25 5.00 3.97
CA LEU A 249 13.20 6.13 3.05
C LEU A 249 13.92 7.38 3.59
N ASN A 250 14.31 7.39 4.86
CA ASN A 250 14.78 8.58 5.55
C ASN A 250 13.82 9.78 5.32
N LEU A 251 12.52 9.55 5.55
CA LEU A 251 11.46 10.53 5.49
C LEU A 251 10.78 10.66 6.86
N PRO A 252 10.45 11.86 7.31
CA PRO A 252 9.80 12.05 8.60
C PRO A 252 8.36 11.50 8.59
N LEU A 253 7.87 11.06 9.77
CA LEU A 253 6.54 10.44 9.91
C LEU A 253 5.38 11.33 9.49
N TYR A 254 5.52 12.64 9.51
CA TYR A 254 4.47 13.54 9.00
C TYR A 254 4.26 13.45 7.49
N CYS A 255 5.17 12.78 6.76
CA CYS A 255 4.98 12.48 5.34
C CYS A 255 4.07 11.26 5.11
N PHE A 256 3.63 10.59 6.17
CA PHE A 256 2.85 9.36 6.09
C PHE A 256 1.45 9.54 6.61
N LYS A 257 0.51 8.86 5.99
CA LYS A 257 -0.87 8.69 6.42
C LYS A 257 -1.23 7.22 6.33
N CYS A 258 -1.92 6.72 7.34
CA CYS A 258 -2.38 5.33 7.41
C CYS A 258 -3.89 5.27 7.27
N ALA A 259 -4.40 4.22 6.65
CA ALA A 259 -5.83 3.99 6.55
C ALA A 259 -6.15 2.48 6.48
N TRP A 260 -7.34 2.12 6.97
CA TRP A 260 -7.91 0.81 6.72
C TRP A 260 -9.36 0.96 6.25
N PHE A 261 -9.81 0.03 5.47
CA PHE A 261 -11.10 0.18 4.79
C PHE A 261 -11.67 -1.17 4.32
N ASP A 262 -12.97 -1.15 4.09
CA ASP A 262 -13.70 -2.13 3.29
C ASP A 262 -14.54 -1.41 2.20
N GLU A 263 -15.54 -2.06 1.67
CA GLU A 263 -16.44 -1.49 0.67
C GLU A 263 -17.43 -0.46 1.25
N ASN A 264 -17.57 -0.38 2.58
CA ASN A 264 -18.55 0.47 3.26
C ASN A 264 -17.90 1.55 4.12
N SER A 265 -16.80 1.22 4.80
CA SER A 265 -16.18 2.05 5.81
C SER A 265 -14.73 2.38 5.45
N TYR A 266 -14.28 3.58 5.76
CA TYR A 266 -12.90 4.03 5.60
C TYR A 266 -12.49 4.84 6.82
N TYR A 267 -11.39 4.43 7.44
CA TYR A 267 -10.79 5.08 8.60
C TYR A 267 -9.36 5.48 8.31
N GLU A 268 -8.97 6.68 8.69
CA GLU A 268 -7.60 7.16 8.50
C GLU A 268 -7.04 7.85 9.74
N PHE A 269 -5.72 7.83 9.86
CA PHE A 269 -4.98 8.53 10.92
C PHE A 269 -3.56 8.88 10.46
N PHE A 270 -2.93 9.78 11.22
CA PHE A 270 -1.50 10.08 11.04
C PHE A 270 -0.67 9.25 12.02
N PRO A 271 0.28 8.40 11.55
CA PRO A 271 1.08 7.54 12.42
C PRO A 271 1.96 8.34 13.40
N LEU A 272 2.30 9.59 13.05
CA LEU A 272 3.00 10.50 13.97
C LEU A 272 2.24 10.66 15.29
N HIS A 273 0.92 10.75 15.25
CA HIS A 273 0.10 10.95 16.45
C HIS A 273 0.06 9.69 17.33
N ALA A 274 0.35 8.51 16.78
CA ALA A 274 0.42 7.27 17.55
C ALA A 274 1.67 7.18 18.42
N VAL A 275 2.76 7.81 17.99
CA VAL A 275 4.10 7.65 18.58
C VAL A 275 4.66 8.92 19.23
N TYR A 276 4.07 10.08 18.95
CA TYR A 276 4.55 11.36 19.46
C TYR A 276 3.87 11.73 20.78
N GLU A 277 4.58 11.65 21.89
CA GLU A 277 4.16 12.23 23.15
C GLU A 277 4.45 13.74 23.15
N LYS A 278 3.40 14.58 23.26
CA LYS A 278 3.58 16.00 23.59
C LYS A 278 4.36 16.09 24.89
N ARG A 279 5.60 16.54 24.86
CA ARG A 279 6.30 16.94 26.07
C ARG A 279 5.40 17.95 26.81
N LYS A 280 4.96 17.59 28.02
CA LYS A 280 4.30 18.55 28.89
C LYS A 280 5.30 19.70 29.07
N THR A 281 5.05 20.84 28.44
CA THR A 281 5.81 22.06 28.70
C THR A 281 5.69 22.30 30.20
N LYS A 282 6.79 22.15 30.95
CA LYS A 282 6.84 22.63 32.33
C LYS A 282 6.51 24.14 32.22
N ARG A 283 5.31 24.52 32.64
CA ARG A 283 5.04 25.94 32.89
C ARG A 283 6.04 26.35 33.94
N PHE A 284 7.03 27.13 33.57
CA PHE A 284 7.82 27.86 34.55
C PHE A 284 6.81 28.74 35.28
N LYS A 285 6.63 28.45 36.60
CA LYS A 285 5.92 29.33 37.51
C LYS A 285 6.84 30.50 37.85
#